data_5627ca8aecd935b73b2c8049f55ffb11
#
_entry.id   5627ca8aecd935b73b2c8049f55ffb11
#
_cell.length_a   1.000
_cell.length_b   1.000
_cell.length_c   1.000
_cell.angle_alpha   90.00
_cell.angle_beta   90.00
_cell.angle_gamma   90.00
#
_symmetry.space_group_name_H-M   'P 1'
#
loop_
_entity.id
_entity.type
_entity.pdbx_description
1 polymer ?
#
loop_
_entity_poly.entity_id
_entity_poly.type
_entity_poly.pdbx_seq_one_letter_code
_entity_poly.pdbx_strand_id
1 'polypeptide(L)'
;MLEVTATDTAALTGSSPSSQARRYQAKGLVDEYAHDDAVRLLLGTVATTAARLDKVVTPLLALFDGHHVRISLLVQTSKSEATAIGKSIGWRVRCEDVPYRFVQHPDPEALKHASGPMWIGPMWHKEIAGRMTEERALELCHPNPEDIEKGRNAGLVWGDDDIEHSAREVRRGVRYIAEAADLMSRDHLLLSLDALPRLCKVGGAPKMEKLLTALTAAGHNAARYPDLEPMLVTDAPFDAVVQVVQATSTSSDRRVE
;
A
#
# COMPACT_ATOMS: atom_id res chain seq x y z
N MET A 1 -19.51 10.31 -0.08
CA MET A 1 -18.13 9.97 0.21
C MET A 1 -18.00 9.59 1.67
N LEU A 2 -17.16 8.64 2.02
CA LEU A 2 -16.88 8.18 3.38
C LEU A 2 -15.37 8.18 3.59
N GLU A 3 -14.94 8.85 4.67
CA GLU A 3 -13.56 8.84 5.14
C GLU A 3 -13.48 8.02 6.42
N VAL A 4 -12.56 7.07 6.49
CA VAL A 4 -12.34 6.25 7.69
C VAL A 4 -10.86 6.30 8.05
N THR A 5 -10.60 6.55 9.33
CA THR A 5 -9.26 6.50 9.90
C THR A 5 -9.25 5.53 11.07
N ALA A 6 -8.33 4.59 11.05
CA ALA A 6 -8.10 3.66 12.16
C ALA A 6 -6.70 3.88 12.74
N THR A 7 -6.62 3.92 14.08
CA THR A 7 -5.39 4.17 14.85
C THR A 7 -4.87 2.92 15.57
N ASP A 8 -5.60 1.83 15.54
CA ASP A 8 -5.21 0.57 16.17
C ASP A 8 -4.32 -0.29 15.26
N THR A 9 -3.23 0.33 14.78
CA THR A 9 -2.30 -0.25 13.82
C THR A 9 -1.74 -1.59 14.28
N ALA A 10 -1.50 -1.79 15.57
CA ALA A 10 -1.04 -3.07 16.10
C ALA A 10 -2.04 -4.22 15.85
N ALA A 11 -3.36 -3.94 15.88
CA ALA A 11 -4.35 -4.93 15.51
C ALA A 11 -4.42 -5.14 14.00
N LEU A 12 -4.35 -4.06 13.23
CA LEU A 12 -4.45 -4.13 11.77
C LEU A 12 -3.25 -4.81 11.12
N THR A 13 -2.03 -4.56 11.60
CA THR A 13 -0.80 -5.21 11.10
C THR A 13 -0.56 -6.64 11.61
N GLY A 14 -1.43 -7.15 12.48
CA GLY A 14 -1.29 -8.50 13.04
C GLY A 14 -0.38 -8.59 14.27
N SER A 15 0.26 -7.50 14.72
CA SER A 15 1.12 -7.48 15.91
C SER A 15 0.33 -7.73 17.21
N SER A 16 -1.00 -7.56 17.19
CA SER A 16 -1.92 -7.90 18.27
C SER A 16 -3.01 -8.87 17.79
N PRO A 17 -2.71 -10.19 17.65
CA PRO A 17 -3.59 -11.16 16.99
C PRO A 17 -4.97 -11.30 17.65
N SER A 18 -5.04 -11.27 18.99
CA SER A 18 -6.31 -11.36 19.71
C SER A 18 -7.22 -10.14 19.48
N SER A 19 -6.63 -8.95 19.40
CA SER A 19 -7.36 -7.73 19.05
C SER A 19 -7.81 -7.75 17.60
N GLN A 20 -6.96 -8.21 16.69
CA GLN A 20 -7.29 -8.38 15.27
C GLN A 20 -8.46 -9.35 15.07
N ALA A 21 -8.39 -10.54 15.66
CA ALA A 21 -9.46 -11.53 15.57
C ALA A 21 -10.79 -10.99 16.11
N ARG A 22 -10.77 -10.28 17.25
CA ARG A 22 -11.98 -9.75 17.88
C ARG A 22 -12.60 -8.57 17.12
N ARG A 23 -11.77 -7.64 16.63
CA ARG A 23 -12.24 -6.38 16.01
C ARG A 23 -12.52 -6.53 14.53
N TYR A 24 -11.67 -7.28 13.84
CA TYR A 24 -11.67 -7.38 12.38
C TYR A 24 -12.05 -8.77 11.86
N GLN A 25 -12.23 -9.75 12.77
CA GLN A 25 -12.54 -11.15 12.43
C GLN A 25 -11.55 -11.73 11.42
N ALA A 26 -10.29 -11.38 11.56
CA ALA A 26 -9.21 -11.72 10.65
C ALA A 26 -7.97 -12.25 11.37
N LYS A 27 -7.08 -12.84 10.60
CA LYS A 27 -5.74 -13.26 10.98
C LYS A 27 -4.74 -12.54 10.11
N GLY A 28 -3.68 -11.97 10.68
CA GLY A 28 -2.59 -11.32 9.96
C GLY A 28 -1.28 -12.10 10.07
N LEU A 29 -0.41 -11.89 9.08
CA LEU A 29 1.01 -12.23 9.14
C LEU A 29 1.80 -10.96 9.41
N VAL A 30 2.75 -11.03 10.35
CA VAL A 30 3.69 -9.93 10.59
C VAL A 30 4.89 -10.18 9.68
N ASP A 31 4.82 -9.65 8.49
CA ASP A 31 5.87 -9.74 7.47
C ASP A 31 6.00 -8.39 6.73
N GLU A 32 6.80 -8.36 5.68
CA GLU A 32 7.06 -7.19 4.84
C GLU A 32 5.81 -6.56 4.19
N TYR A 33 4.67 -7.24 4.22
CA TYR A 33 3.40 -6.77 3.64
C TYR A 33 2.36 -6.39 4.72
N ALA A 34 2.74 -6.36 5.99
CA ALA A 34 1.81 -6.12 7.09
C ALA A 34 1.08 -4.76 7.01
N HIS A 35 1.71 -3.74 6.43
CA HIS A 35 1.10 -2.42 6.22
C HIS A 35 0.04 -2.46 5.11
N ASP A 36 0.34 -3.11 3.98
CA ASP A 36 -0.65 -3.32 2.90
C ASP A 36 -1.82 -4.18 3.38
N ASP A 37 -1.54 -5.24 4.12
CA ASP A 37 -2.56 -6.08 4.75
C ASP A 37 -3.46 -5.25 5.69
N ALA A 38 -2.90 -4.33 6.46
CA ALA A 38 -3.65 -3.45 7.36
C ALA A 38 -4.66 -2.58 6.61
N VAL A 39 -4.26 -2.00 5.49
CA VAL A 39 -5.12 -1.20 4.61
C VAL A 39 -6.23 -2.06 4.03
N ARG A 40 -5.89 -3.23 3.47
CA ARG A 40 -6.84 -4.18 2.89
C ARG A 40 -7.82 -4.73 3.92
N LEU A 41 -7.36 -4.94 5.14
CA LEU A 41 -8.18 -5.44 6.23
C LEU A 41 -9.24 -4.41 6.65
N LEU A 42 -8.86 -3.13 6.78
CA LEU A 42 -9.81 -2.06 7.05
C LEU A 42 -10.81 -1.89 5.91
N LEU A 43 -10.35 -1.88 4.65
CA LEU A 43 -11.21 -1.85 3.47
C LEU A 43 -12.22 -3.01 3.46
N GLY A 44 -11.77 -4.24 3.68
CA GLY A 44 -12.61 -5.43 3.72
C GLY A 44 -13.67 -5.36 4.81
N THR A 45 -13.30 -4.86 5.99
CA THR A 45 -14.22 -4.65 7.12
C THR A 45 -15.31 -3.64 6.78
N VAL A 46 -14.94 -2.50 6.20
CA VAL A 46 -15.92 -1.46 5.81
C VAL A 46 -16.79 -1.96 4.65
N ALA A 47 -16.21 -2.61 3.65
CA ALA A 47 -16.94 -3.13 2.48
C ALA A 47 -17.98 -4.19 2.88
N THR A 48 -17.60 -5.15 3.73
CA THR A 48 -18.53 -6.18 4.21
C THR A 48 -19.62 -5.62 5.12
N THR A 49 -19.30 -4.59 5.90
CA THR A 49 -20.30 -3.88 6.71
C THR A 49 -21.29 -3.11 5.84
N ALA A 50 -20.81 -2.41 4.81
CA ALA A 50 -21.63 -1.70 3.84
C ALA A 50 -22.56 -2.66 3.06
N ALA A 51 -22.05 -3.83 2.67
CA ALA A 51 -22.82 -4.82 1.93
C ALA A 51 -24.03 -5.35 2.72
N ARG A 52 -23.92 -5.49 4.04
CA ARG A 52 -25.06 -5.84 4.94
C ARG A 52 -26.19 -4.80 4.94
N LEU A 53 -25.91 -3.60 4.46
CA LEU A 53 -26.84 -2.47 4.34
C LEU A 53 -27.23 -2.19 2.89
N ASP A 54 -27.09 -3.18 2.00
CA ASP A 54 -27.36 -3.05 0.54
C ASP A 54 -26.49 -1.97 -0.13
N LYS A 55 -25.30 -1.69 0.41
CA LYS A 55 -24.37 -0.68 -0.12
C LYS A 55 -23.10 -1.31 -0.64
N VAL A 56 -22.53 -0.66 -1.64
CA VAL A 56 -21.21 -1.01 -2.20
C VAL A 56 -20.26 0.15 -1.97
N VAL A 57 -19.00 -0.16 -1.77
CA VAL A 57 -17.91 0.81 -1.65
C VAL A 57 -16.96 0.70 -2.83
N THR A 58 -16.53 1.85 -3.36
CA THR A 58 -15.45 1.95 -4.34
C THR A 58 -14.30 2.69 -3.68
N PRO A 59 -13.12 2.07 -3.53
CA PRO A 59 -11.96 2.75 -2.99
C PRO A 59 -11.52 3.90 -3.90
N LEU A 60 -11.33 5.08 -3.33
CA LEU A 60 -10.79 6.25 -4.00
C LEU A 60 -9.29 6.40 -3.73
N LEU A 61 -8.90 6.24 -2.47
CA LEU A 61 -7.53 6.21 -2.00
C LEU A 61 -7.48 5.49 -0.66
N ALA A 62 -6.52 4.61 -0.49
CA ALA A 62 -6.32 3.87 0.75
C ALA A 62 -4.82 3.78 1.06
N LEU A 63 -4.40 4.23 2.24
CA LEU A 63 -2.99 4.41 2.62
C LEU A 63 -2.74 4.02 4.07
N PHE A 64 -1.51 3.61 4.33
CA PHE A 64 -0.91 3.52 5.66
C PHE A 64 0.09 4.69 5.81
N ASP A 65 -0.06 5.51 6.86
CA ASP A 65 0.82 6.68 7.09
C ASP A 65 1.78 6.50 8.28
N GLY A 66 2.01 5.27 8.70
CA GLY A 66 2.87 4.91 9.83
C GLY A 66 2.13 4.84 11.17
N HIS A 67 1.16 5.69 11.41
CA HIS A 67 0.37 5.72 12.65
C HIS A 67 -1.12 5.47 12.44
N HIS A 68 -1.57 5.60 11.21
CA HIS A 68 -2.98 5.49 10.85
C HIS A 68 -3.14 4.70 9.56
N VAL A 69 -4.22 3.94 9.47
CA VAL A 69 -4.77 3.47 8.20
C VAL A 69 -5.87 4.44 7.79
N ARG A 70 -5.76 5.02 6.61
CA ARG A 70 -6.74 5.96 6.06
C ARG A 70 -7.33 5.43 4.77
N ILE A 71 -8.66 5.43 4.66
CA ILE A 71 -9.36 5.03 3.46
C ILE A 71 -10.44 6.04 3.10
N SER A 72 -10.44 6.44 1.82
CA SER A 72 -11.43 7.30 1.19
C SER A 72 -12.27 6.47 0.24
N LEU A 73 -13.59 6.50 0.39
CA LEU A 73 -14.51 5.61 -0.30
C LEU A 73 -15.67 6.38 -0.91
N LEU A 74 -16.08 5.99 -2.12
CA LEU A 74 -17.40 6.30 -2.64
C LEU A 74 -18.37 5.21 -2.18
N VAL A 75 -19.52 5.60 -1.58
CA VAL A 75 -20.54 4.67 -1.11
C VAL A 75 -21.79 4.86 -1.95
N GLN A 76 -22.31 3.78 -2.52
CA GLN A 76 -23.50 3.76 -3.35
C GLN A 76 -24.47 2.68 -2.88
N THR A 77 -25.75 2.80 -3.20
CA THR A 77 -26.74 1.75 -2.91
C THR A 77 -26.85 0.83 -4.12
N SER A 78 -26.55 -0.46 -3.93
CA SER A 78 -26.64 -1.47 -4.98
C SER A 78 -26.74 -2.86 -4.35
N LYS A 79 -27.94 -3.45 -4.36
CA LYS A 79 -28.17 -4.80 -3.82
C LYS A 79 -27.39 -5.87 -4.59
N SER A 80 -27.32 -5.76 -5.92
CA SER A 80 -26.63 -6.74 -6.77
C SER A 80 -25.14 -6.74 -6.52
N GLU A 81 -24.51 -5.56 -6.40
CA GLU A 81 -23.07 -5.47 -6.12
C GLU A 81 -22.76 -5.82 -4.65
N ALA A 82 -23.63 -5.43 -3.70
CA ALA A 82 -23.51 -5.85 -2.32
C ALA A 82 -23.54 -7.38 -2.18
N THR A 83 -24.40 -8.08 -2.94
CA THR A 83 -24.45 -9.54 -2.98
C THR A 83 -23.16 -10.14 -3.55
N ALA A 84 -22.49 -9.42 -4.47
CA ALA A 84 -21.26 -9.89 -5.11
C ALA A 84 -19.98 -9.55 -4.31
N ILE A 85 -20.08 -8.95 -3.11
CA ILE A 85 -18.93 -8.49 -2.32
C ILE A 85 -17.88 -9.59 -2.06
N GLY A 86 -18.32 -10.85 -1.96
CA GLY A 86 -17.42 -11.99 -1.78
C GLY A 86 -16.35 -12.13 -2.84
N LYS A 87 -16.57 -11.57 -4.04
CA LYS A 87 -15.56 -11.57 -5.12
C LYS A 87 -14.36 -10.66 -4.82
N SER A 88 -14.54 -9.67 -3.97
CA SER A 88 -13.52 -8.72 -3.57
C SER A 88 -12.91 -9.03 -2.19
N ILE A 89 -13.36 -10.09 -1.54
CA ILE A 89 -12.86 -10.52 -0.23
C ILE A 89 -12.10 -11.84 -0.40
N GLY A 90 -10.92 -11.90 0.18
CA GLY A 90 -10.06 -13.08 0.10
C GLY A 90 -8.89 -13.00 1.08
N TRP A 91 -7.85 -13.72 0.76
CA TRP A 91 -6.69 -13.91 1.61
C TRP A 91 -5.42 -13.65 0.80
N ARG A 92 -4.44 -13.00 1.39
CA ARG A 92 -3.06 -12.99 0.90
C ARG A 92 -2.34 -14.23 1.44
N VAL A 93 -1.98 -15.13 0.56
CA VAL A 93 -1.24 -16.36 0.89
C VAL A 93 0.23 -16.15 0.56
N ARG A 94 1.11 -16.33 1.54
CA ARG A 94 2.55 -16.31 1.35
C ARG A 94 2.98 -17.55 0.55
N CYS A 95 3.87 -17.36 -0.43
CA CYS A 95 4.38 -18.40 -1.31
C CYS A 95 5.90 -18.50 -1.22
N GLU A 96 6.45 -19.61 -1.72
CA GLU A 96 7.92 -19.81 -1.80
C GLU A 96 8.49 -19.29 -3.12
N ASP A 97 7.72 -19.40 -4.19
CA ASP A 97 8.10 -19.12 -5.58
C ASP A 97 7.75 -17.69 -6.04
N VAL A 98 6.79 -17.06 -5.39
CA VAL A 98 6.34 -15.68 -5.66
C VAL A 98 6.14 -14.96 -4.33
N PRO A 99 6.10 -13.63 -4.30
CA PRO A 99 5.92 -12.88 -3.04
C PRO A 99 4.69 -13.31 -2.28
N TYR A 100 3.56 -13.40 -2.96
CA TYR A 100 2.27 -13.85 -2.43
C TYR A 100 1.29 -14.13 -3.58
N ARG A 101 0.13 -14.71 -3.22
CA ARG A 101 -1.05 -14.83 -4.09
C ARG A 101 -2.29 -14.42 -3.33
N PHE A 102 -3.23 -13.76 -4.02
CA PHE A 102 -4.57 -13.57 -3.48
C PHE A 102 -5.46 -14.76 -3.83
N VAL A 103 -6.11 -15.30 -2.82
CA VAL A 103 -6.99 -16.48 -2.94
C VAL A 103 -8.30 -16.22 -2.21
N GLN A 104 -9.44 -16.41 -2.87
CA GLN A 104 -10.76 -16.22 -2.24
C GLN A 104 -11.07 -17.28 -1.19
N HIS A 105 -10.75 -18.53 -1.50
CA HIS A 105 -11.05 -19.70 -0.67
C HIS A 105 -9.80 -20.59 -0.53
N PRO A 106 -8.84 -20.18 0.34
CA PRO A 106 -7.65 -21.01 0.58
C PRO A 106 -8.02 -22.30 1.30
N ASP A 107 -7.32 -23.37 0.97
CA ASP A 107 -7.42 -24.63 1.69
C ASP A 107 -6.82 -24.52 3.11
N PRO A 108 -7.03 -25.51 3.99
CA PRO A 108 -6.54 -25.48 5.37
C PRO A 108 -5.02 -25.35 5.50
N GLU A 109 -4.23 -25.85 4.54
CA GLU A 109 -2.77 -25.71 4.56
C GLU A 109 -2.35 -24.30 4.20
N ALA A 110 -2.89 -23.74 3.11
CA ALA A 110 -2.66 -22.37 2.71
C ALA A 110 -3.06 -21.34 3.80
N LEU A 111 -4.14 -21.62 4.54
CA LEU A 111 -4.58 -20.77 5.66
C LEU A 111 -3.54 -20.63 6.78
N LYS A 112 -2.63 -21.59 6.96
CA LYS A 112 -1.56 -21.49 7.96
C LYS A 112 -0.60 -20.32 7.63
N HIS A 113 -0.44 -20.04 6.35
CA HIS A 113 0.48 -19.04 5.79
C HIS A 113 -0.25 -17.86 5.14
N ALA A 114 -1.44 -17.53 5.63
CA ALA A 114 -2.30 -16.50 5.03
C ALA A 114 -2.67 -15.39 6.00
N SER A 115 -2.86 -14.19 5.45
CA SER A 115 -3.50 -13.03 6.08
C SER A 115 -4.89 -12.82 5.48
N GLY A 116 -5.88 -12.51 6.30
CA GLY A 116 -7.25 -12.23 5.87
C GLY A 116 -8.31 -12.75 6.85
N PRO A 117 -9.60 -12.75 6.46
CA PRO A 117 -10.12 -12.26 5.17
C PRO A 117 -9.97 -10.75 5.05
N MET A 118 -9.67 -10.25 3.85
CA MET A 118 -9.42 -8.85 3.56
C MET A 118 -9.88 -8.47 2.15
N TRP A 119 -9.84 -7.19 1.82
CA TRP A 119 -10.04 -6.70 0.46
C TRP A 119 -8.90 -7.14 -0.46
N ILE A 120 -9.21 -7.79 -1.58
CA ILE A 120 -8.22 -8.25 -2.57
C ILE A 120 -8.31 -7.52 -3.93
N GLY A 121 -9.23 -6.58 -4.05
CA GLY A 121 -9.39 -5.74 -5.25
C GLY A 121 -8.45 -4.52 -5.27
N PRO A 122 -8.61 -3.66 -6.29
CA PRO A 122 -7.93 -2.38 -6.38
C PRO A 122 -8.22 -1.49 -5.16
N MET A 123 -7.21 -0.73 -4.72
CA MET A 123 -7.32 0.11 -3.53
C MET A 123 -7.38 1.62 -3.86
N TRP A 124 -7.09 2.00 -5.09
CA TRP A 124 -7.09 3.39 -5.53
C TRP A 124 -7.93 3.60 -6.78
N HIS A 125 -8.43 4.81 -6.94
CA HIS A 125 -9.08 5.25 -8.17
C HIS A 125 -8.08 6.05 -9.00
N LYS A 126 -7.76 5.55 -10.20
CA LYS A 126 -6.73 6.12 -11.08
C LYS A 126 -6.84 7.64 -11.24
N GLU A 127 -8.03 8.13 -11.61
CA GLU A 127 -8.20 9.56 -11.87
C GLU A 127 -8.10 10.42 -10.62
N ILE A 128 -8.46 9.90 -9.45
CA ILE A 128 -8.40 10.66 -8.19
C ILE A 128 -6.95 10.72 -7.71
N ALA A 129 -6.29 9.58 -7.60
CA ALA A 129 -4.91 9.51 -7.18
C ALA A 129 -3.96 10.19 -8.19
N GLY A 130 -4.18 10.00 -9.49
CA GLY A 130 -3.35 10.58 -10.55
C GLY A 130 -3.50 12.09 -10.76
N ARG A 131 -4.56 12.71 -10.20
CA ARG A 131 -4.75 14.18 -10.24
C ARG A 131 -4.11 14.90 -9.05
N MET A 132 -3.56 14.19 -8.10
CA MET A 132 -2.86 14.82 -6.98
C MET A 132 -1.58 15.49 -7.46
N THR A 133 -1.39 16.78 -7.13
CA THR A 133 -0.20 17.52 -7.47
C THR A 133 0.50 18.03 -6.21
N GLU A 134 1.83 18.15 -6.28
CA GLU A 134 2.64 18.65 -5.18
C GLU A 134 2.19 20.06 -4.76
N GLU A 135 1.89 20.91 -5.75
CA GLU A 135 1.44 22.29 -5.53
C GLU A 135 0.14 22.33 -4.73
N ARG A 136 -0.89 21.58 -5.18
CA ARG A 136 -2.18 21.56 -4.49
C ARG A 136 -2.10 20.92 -3.11
N ALA A 137 -1.27 19.90 -2.95
CA ALA A 137 -1.06 19.28 -1.65
C ALA A 137 -0.39 20.25 -0.66
N LEU A 138 0.61 21.01 -1.09
CA LEU A 138 1.23 22.02 -0.24
C LEU A 138 0.26 23.15 0.12
N GLU A 139 -0.55 23.61 -0.84
CA GLU A 139 -1.57 24.63 -0.56
C GLU A 139 -2.56 24.16 0.53
N LEU A 140 -2.90 22.89 0.56
CA LEU A 140 -3.88 22.34 1.51
C LEU A 140 -3.28 21.84 2.83
N CYS A 141 -2.05 21.35 2.80
CA CYS A 141 -1.44 20.61 3.92
C CYS A 141 -0.28 21.38 4.58
N HIS A 142 0.31 22.37 3.89
CA HIS A 142 1.39 23.16 4.46
C HIS A 142 0.81 24.28 5.32
N PRO A 143 1.24 24.44 6.57
CA PRO A 143 0.73 25.52 7.41
C PRO A 143 1.12 26.88 6.81
N ASN A 144 0.16 27.80 6.75
CA ASN A 144 0.43 29.16 6.32
C ASN A 144 1.15 29.95 7.44
N PRO A 145 1.76 31.12 7.15
CA PRO A 145 2.49 31.90 8.14
C PRO A 145 1.68 32.29 9.38
N GLU A 146 0.36 32.51 9.23
CA GLU A 146 -0.52 32.86 10.36
C GLU A 146 -0.73 31.65 11.28
N ASP A 147 -0.87 30.44 10.73
CA ASP A 147 -1.03 29.20 11.51
C ASP A 147 0.25 28.85 12.25
N ILE A 148 1.41 29.10 11.63
CA ILE A 148 2.72 28.94 12.27
C ILE A 148 2.85 29.88 13.47
N GLU A 149 2.49 31.16 13.29
CA GLU A 149 2.56 32.15 14.36
C GLU A 149 1.57 31.81 15.49
N LYS A 150 0.33 31.44 15.17
CA LYS A 150 -0.64 30.98 16.17
C LYS A 150 -0.13 29.76 16.94
N GLY A 151 0.48 28.80 16.26
CA GLY A 151 1.08 27.63 16.86
C GLY A 151 2.21 27.98 17.83
N ARG A 152 3.13 28.85 17.42
CA ARG A 152 4.22 29.35 18.28
C ARG A 152 3.68 30.07 19.52
N ASN A 153 2.67 30.90 19.36
CA ASN A 153 2.02 31.61 20.47
C ASN A 153 1.28 30.65 21.41
N ALA A 154 0.83 29.50 20.92
CA ALA A 154 0.23 28.42 21.72
C ALA A 154 1.28 27.48 22.38
N GLY A 155 2.58 27.77 22.21
CA GLY A 155 3.66 26.95 22.78
C GLY A 155 4.06 25.76 21.93
N LEU A 156 3.57 25.65 20.69
CA LEU A 156 4.03 24.65 19.72
C LEU A 156 5.35 25.15 19.11
N VAL A 157 6.42 24.39 19.33
CA VAL A 157 7.75 24.74 18.82
C VAL A 157 7.98 24.06 17.48
N TRP A 158 7.63 24.73 16.38
CA TRP A 158 8.03 24.32 15.04
C TRP A 158 9.19 25.19 14.57
N GLY A 159 10.34 24.58 14.33
CA GLY A 159 11.44 25.24 13.64
C GLY A 159 11.18 25.34 12.13
N ASP A 160 11.91 26.23 11.47
CA ASP A 160 11.83 26.36 10.01
C ASP A 160 12.25 25.05 9.31
N ASP A 161 13.22 24.32 9.88
CA ASP A 161 13.65 23.00 9.41
C ASP A 161 12.53 21.95 9.47
N ASP A 162 11.67 21.98 10.51
CA ASP A 162 10.54 21.05 10.66
C ASP A 162 9.48 21.33 9.59
N ILE A 163 9.23 22.60 9.31
CA ILE A 163 8.27 23.04 8.30
C ILE A 163 8.76 22.62 6.90
N GLU A 164 10.04 22.85 6.60
CA GLU A 164 10.61 22.43 5.32
C GLU A 164 10.67 20.91 5.17
N HIS A 165 10.98 20.18 6.26
CA HIS A 165 10.94 18.73 6.27
C HIS A 165 9.52 18.21 5.96
N SER A 166 8.51 18.75 6.64
CA SER A 166 7.10 18.41 6.37
C SER A 166 6.71 18.68 4.91
N ALA A 167 7.11 19.82 4.34
CA ALA A 167 6.84 20.13 2.95
C ALA A 167 7.50 19.14 1.98
N ARG A 168 8.72 18.69 2.26
CA ARG A 168 9.42 17.66 1.47
C ARG A 168 8.69 16.31 1.52
N GLU A 169 8.22 15.92 2.70
CA GLU A 169 7.47 14.66 2.88
C GLU A 169 6.13 14.70 2.12
N VAL A 170 5.39 15.82 2.21
CA VAL A 170 4.14 16.01 1.46
C VAL A 170 4.39 15.91 -0.06
N ARG A 171 5.39 16.60 -0.59
CA ARG A 171 5.74 16.52 -2.01
C ARG A 171 6.09 15.10 -2.43
N ARG A 172 6.92 14.43 -1.65
CA ARG A 172 7.35 13.05 -1.92
C ARG A 172 6.16 12.08 -1.93
N GLY A 173 5.32 12.14 -0.90
CA GLY A 173 4.16 11.27 -0.76
C GLY A 173 3.17 11.44 -1.91
N VAL A 174 2.82 12.67 -2.24
CA VAL A 174 1.89 12.99 -3.33
C VAL A 174 2.44 12.54 -4.69
N ARG A 175 3.72 12.75 -4.94
CA ARG A 175 4.37 12.27 -6.17
C ARG A 175 4.28 10.75 -6.29
N TYR A 176 4.60 10.00 -5.24
CA TYR A 176 4.52 8.54 -5.26
C TYR A 176 3.08 8.05 -5.45
N ILE A 177 2.09 8.73 -4.84
CA ILE A 177 0.68 8.43 -5.06
C ILE A 177 0.31 8.64 -6.53
N ALA A 178 0.67 9.77 -7.11
CA ALA A 178 0.34 10.09 -8.51
C ALA A 178 1.03 9.13 -9.51
N GLU A 179 2.30 8.80 -9.28
CA GLU A 179 3.06 7.86 -10.10
C GLU A 179 2.51 6.42 -10.04
N ALA A 180 2.07 5.98 -8.86
CA ALA A 180 1.52 4.64 -8.66
C ALA A 180 0.03 4.51 -9.00
N ALA A 181 -0.68 5.61 -9.28
CA ALA A 181 -2.14 5.64 -9.40
C ALA A 181 -2.71 4.64 -10.41
N ASP A 182 -2.09 4.53 -11.59
CA ASP A 182 -2.55 3.58 -12.62
C ASP A 182 -2.37 2.13 -12.17
N LEU A 183 -1.23 1.80 -11.61
CA LEU A 183 -0.93 0.45 -11.12
C LEU A 183 -1.84 0.05 -9.97
N MET A 184 -2.04 0.92 -8.98
CA MET A 184 -2.86 0.66 -7.80
C MET A 184 -4.37 0.59 -8.09
N SER A 185 -4.80 1.04 -9.27
CA SER A 185 -6.21 1.00 -9.71
C SER A 185 -6.61 -0.29 -10.45
N ARG A 186 -5.67 -1.21 -10.64
CA ARG A 186 -5.85 -2.48 -11.35
C ARG A 186 -5.03 -3.59 -10.69
N ASP A 187 -5.07 -4.78 -11.24
CA ASP A 187 -4.21 -5.88 -10.77
C ASP A 187 -2.74 -5.51 -10.92
N HIS A 188 -2.00 -5.65 -9.85
CA HIS A 188 -0.59 -5.29 -9.75
C HIS A 188 0.14 -6.23 -8.79
N LEU A 189 1.46 -6.20 -8.84
CA LEU A 189 2.33 -6.87 -7.90
C LEU A 189 3.00 -5.81 -7.02
N LEU A 190 2.78 -5.91 -5.70
CA LEU A 190 3.51 -5.13 -4.71
C LEU A 190 4.73 -5.92 -4.26
N LEU A 191 5.89 -5.29 -4.25
CA LEU A 191 7.19 -5.91 -3.97
C LEU A 191 7.93 -5.15 -2.87
N SER A 192 8.33 -5.87 -1.82
CA SER A 192 9.32 -5.38 -0.88
C SER A 192 10.73 -5.58 -1.44
N LEU A 193 11.56 -4.52 -1.46
CA LEU A 193 12.95 -4.63 -1.87
C LEU A 193 13.73 -5.61 -0.99
N ASP A 194 13.40 -5.66 0.29
CA ASP A 194 14.09 -6.50 1.27
C ASP A 194 13.77 -8.00 1.08
N ALA A 195 12.65 -8.32 0.46
CA ALA A 195 12.29 -9.69 0.10
C ALA A 195 12.96 -10.18 -1.20
N LEU A 196 13.35 -9.27 -2.11
CA LEU A 196 13.88 -9.63 -3.43
C LEU A 196 15.15 -10.49 -3.39
N PRO A 197 16.14 -10.26 -2.50
CA PRO A 197 17.34 -11.12 -2.46
C PRO A 197 16.99 -12.59 -2.27
N ARG A 198 16.09 -12.88 -1.34
CA ARG A 198 15.63 -14.24 -1.05
C ARG A 198 14.83 -14.82 -2.22
N LEU A 199 13.87 -14.06 -2.75
CA LEU A 199 12.96 -14.51 -3.81
C LEU A 199 13.69 -14.68 -5.16
N CYS A 200 14.61 -13.78 -5.49
CA CYS A 200 15.35 -13.80 -6.76
C CYS A 200 16.69 -14.54 -6.67
N LYS A 201 17.08 -15.04 -5.48
CA LYS A 201 18.35 -15.76 -5.22
C LYS A 201 19.57 -14.94 -5.60
N VAL A 202 19.62 -13.68 -5.18
CA VAL A 202 20.74 -12.74 -5.41
C VAL A 202 21.36 -12.31 -4.08
N GLY A 203 22.61 -11.85 -4.11
CA GLY A 203 23.39 -11.51 -2.91
C GLY A 203 22.92 -10.25 -2.17
N GLY A 204 22.11 -9.38 -2.79
CA GLY A 204 21.62 -8.15 -2.19
C GLY A 204 20.49 -7.51 -2.99
N ALA A 205 19.71 -6.63 -2.34
CA ALA A 205 18.64 -5.89 -2.99
C ALA A 205 19.22 -4.86 -3.98
N PRO A 206 18.65 -4.75 -5.19
CA PRO A 206 19.02 -3.68 -6.11
C PRO A 206 18.57 -2.32 -5.54
N LYS A 207 19.24 -1.25 -5.95
CA LYS A 207 18.77 0.10 -5.63
C LYS A 207 17.42 0.35 -6.33
N MET A 208 16.47 0.96 -5.61
CA MET A 208 15.11 1.25 -6.10
C MET A 208 15.12 1.88 -7.50
N GLU A 209 15.89 2.96 -7.69
CA GLU A 209 15.96 3.67 -8.98
C GLU A 209 16.44 2.79 -10.13
N LYS A 210 17.45 1.92 -9.87
CA LYS A 210 17.95 1.00 -10.88
C LYS A 210 16.88 -0.04 -11.26
N LEU A 211 16.15 -0.54 -10.27
CA LEU A 211 15.10 -1.53 -10.49
C LEU A 211 13.95 -0.95 -11.30
N LEU A 212 13.46 0.25 -10.92
CA LEU A 212 12.40 0.96 -11.66
C LEU A 212 12.82 1.21 -13.12
N THR A 213 14.03 1.74 -13.34
CA THR A 213 14.57 1.97 -14.68
C THR A 213 14.66 0.68 -15.50
N ALA A 214 15.13 -0.40 -14.88
CA ALA A 214 15.30 -1.69 -15.56
C ALA A 214 13.95 -2.35 -15.91
N LEU A 215 12.96 -2.28 -15.04
CA LEU A 215 11.60 -2.76 -15.31
C LEU A 215 10.95 -1.96 -16.46
N THR A 216 11.09 -0.63 -16.45
CA THR A 216 10.61 0.23 -17.54
C THR A 216 11.31 -0.10 -18.87
N ALA A 217 12.64 -0.31 -18.86
CA ALA A 217 13.39 -0.72 -20.04
C ALA A 217 12.98 -2.10 -20.57
N ALA A 218 12.48 -2.98 -19.70
CA ALA A 218 11.93 -4.28 -20.05
C ALA A 218 10.48 -4.20 -20.55
N GLY A 219 9.87 -3.00 -20.65
CA GLY A 219 8.53 -2.77 -21.16
C GLY A 219 7.40 -2.87 -20.10
N HIS A 220 7.74 -2.83 -18.82
CA HIS A 220 6.79 -2.89 -17.72
C HIS A 220 6.63 -1.54 -17.02
N ASN A 221 5.45 -1.27 -16.50
CA ASN A 221 5.24 -0.12 -15.64
C ASN A 221 5.66 -0.47 -14.21
N ALA A 222 6.34 0.44 -13.55
CA ALA A 222 6.76 0.30 -12.16
C ALA A 222 6.82 1.68 -11.49
N ALA A 223 6.40 1.75 -10.23
CA ALA A 223 6.43 2.98 -9.44
C ALA A 223 6.79 2.67 -7.98
N ARG A 224 7.26 3.67 -7.25
CA ARG A 224 7.39 3.57 -5.80
C ARG A 224 6.01 3.47 -5.17
N TYR A 225 5.88 2.63 -4.16
CA TYR A 225 4.71 2.60 -3.32
C TYR A 225 4.95 3.51 -2.09
N PRO A 226 4.00 4.36 -1.72
CA PRO A 226 4.16 5.25 -0.56
C PRO A 226 3.95 4.50 0.75
N ASP A 227 5.00 3.83 1.21
CA ASP A 227 5.07 3.15 2.49
C ASP A 227 6.33 3.60 3.25
N LEU A 228 6.41 3.27 4.53
CA LEU A 228 7.61 3.43 5.35
C LEU A 228 8.73 2.50 4.88
N GLU A 229 8.37 1.31 4.45
CA GLU A 229 9.28 0.30 3.93
C GLU A 229 9.59 0.54 2.43
N PRO A 230 10.75 0.11 1.92
CA PRO A 230 11.11 0.29 0.53
C PRO A 230 10.32 -0.65 -0.39
N MET A 231 9.12 -0.21 -0.77
CA MET A 231 8.18 -0.96 -1.59
C MET A 231 8.05 -0.36 -2.99
N LEU A 232 7.83 -1.21 -3.98
CA LEU A 232 7.45 -0.81 -5.33
C LEU A 232 6.22 -1.59 -5.82
N VAL A 233 5.49 -0.99 -6.75
CA VAL A 233 4.36 -1.60 -7.44
C VAL A 233 4.66 -1.71 -8.92
N THR A 234 4.28 -2.84 -9.55
CA THR A 234 4.53 -3.09 -10.98
C THR A 234 3.45 -3.98 -11.59
N ASP A 235 3.25 -3.86 -12.90
CA ASP A 235 2.46 -4.80 -13.70
C ASP A 235 3.30 -5.95 -14.29
N ALA A 236 4.60 -5.98 -14.02
CA ALA A 236 5.48 -7.05 -14.45
C ALA A 236 5.06 -8.39 -13.79
N PRO A 237 4.97 -9.49 -14.53
CA PRO A 237 4.87 -10.81 -13.94
C PRO A 237 6.15 -11.10 -13.14
N PHE A 238 6.04 -11.90 -12.08
CA PHE A 238 7.17 -12.08 -11.16
C PHE A 238 8.41 -12.70 -11.84
N ASP A 239 8.22 -13.56 -12.83
CA ASP A 239 9.35 -14.13 -13.61
C ASP A 239 10.17 -13.04 -14.33
N ALA A 240 9.50 -12.00 -14.87
CA ALA A 240 10.19 -10.86 -15.46
C ALA A 240 10.94 -10.04 -14.40
N VAL A 241 10.34 -9.86 -13.21
CA VAL A 241 11.01 -9.21 -12.07
C VAL A 241 12.29 -9.98 -11.70
N VAL A 242 12.22 -11.31 -11.60
CA VAL A 242 13.40 -12.16 -11.29
C VAL A 242 14.52 -11.95 -12.30
N GLN A 243 14.21 -11.97 -13.61
CA GLN A 243 15.18 -11.74 -14.67
C GLN A 243 15.87 -10.36 -14.56
N VAL A 244 15.06 -9.31 -14.34
CA VAL A 244 15.56 -7.94 -14.19
C VAL A 244 16.44 -7.80 -12.95
N VAL A 245 16.04 -8.36 -11.81
CA VAL A 245 16.80 -8.31 -10.56
C VAL A 245 18.13 -9.04 -10.71
N GLN A 246 18.14 -10.24 -11.28
CA GLN A 246 19.36 -11.02 -11.53
C GLN A 246 20.33 -10.29 -12.47
N ALA A 247 19.82 -9.69 -13.55
CA ALA A 247 20.65 -8.92 -14.49
C ALA A 247 21.26 -7.67 -13.85
N THR A 248 20.52 -6.96 -13.00
CA THR A 248 21.00 -5.75 -12.30
C THR A 248 22.01 -6.06 -11.19
N SER A 249 21.89 -7.21 -10.53
CA SER A 249 22.81 -7.66 -9.49
C SER A 249 24.17 -8.09 -10.07
N THR A 250 24.17 -8.80 -11.19
CA THR A 250 25.41 -9.29 -11.86
C THR A 250 26.26 -8.14 -12.40
N SER A 251 25.66 -6.99 -12.74
CA SER A 251 26.39 -5.81 -13.24
C SER A 251 27.09 -5.01 -12.13
N SER A 252 26.75 -5.24 -10.87
CA SER A 252 27.39 -4.58 -9.72
C SER A 252 28.70 -5.26 -9.32
N ASP A 253 28.85 -6.56 -9.53
CA ASP A 253 30.08 -7.31 -9.18
C ASP A 253 31.24 -7.10 -10.17
N ARG A 254 30.97 -6.63 -11.40
CA ARG A 254 32.01 -6.39 -12.42
C ARG A 254 32.72 -5.03 -12.32
N ARG A 255 32.45 -4.22 -11.31
CA ARG A 255 33.10 -2.91 -11.09
C ARG A 255 34.14 -2.90 -9.95
N VAL A 256 34.51 -4.04 -9.44
CA VAL A 256 35.49 -4.20 -8.34
C VAL A 256 36.71 -5.02 -8.81
N GLU A 257 37.02 -5.03 -10.09
CA GLU A 257 38.31 -5.50 -10.62
C GLU A 257 39.07 -4.35 -11.28
#